data_659519e847ab34d553d924aaea0fcde9
#
_entry.id   659519e847ab34d553d924aaea0fcde9
#
_cell.length_a   1.000
_cell.length_b   1.000
_cell.length_c   1.000
_cell.angle_alpha   90.00
_cell.angle_beta   90.00
_cell.angle_gamma   90.00
#
_symmetry.space_group_name_H-M   'P 1'
#
loop_
_entity.id
_entity.type
_entity.pdbx_description
1 polymer ?
#
loop_
_entity_poly.entity_id
_entity_poly.type
_entity_poly.pdbx_seq_one_letter_code
_entity_poly.pdbx_strand_id
1 'polypeptide(L)'
;MTAAHVLFFTGFTLGWYMFVAGGTSFDTIVSIIDHIGNTIFVDLLNPEETEGLDLLISTPQSLLHTVAKGLHLITLALIVVGFVAIWFRRKNTRFSREYIAFSFIALLFGVAGVLVPNFSSTLNTSRLYQIVLIFLSPFCVVGGISMLAAPGAYINKLRSGRLAGRTPLVLMSVLFSLLFLFSTGWIYECANDQPSSIALSQNSIKKYGGDTPKNVFYGTFIPEHDVFGARWLGRYMENGSVVYADRTRKDNVLTSYGSLARTPPFLPETDFEPVLGAYVYLATYNIVERSASGPEEYYDYWSIEDVYPAICRNNKVYSNHQSEVYQNG
;
A
#
# COMPACT_ATOMS: atom_id res chain seq x y z
N MET A 1 -13.61 -15.90 -28.18
CA MET A 1 -14.64 -15.88 -27.11
C MET A 1 -15.94 -15.39 -27.73
N THR A 2 -17.04 -16.06 -27.50
CA THR A 2 -18.37 -15.59 -27.95
C THR A 2 -19.03 -14.82 -26.81
N ALA A 3 -19.98 -13.91 -27.11
CA ALA A 3 -20.75 -13.18 -26.12
C ALA A 3 -21.40 -14.12 -25.07
N ALA A 4 -21.82 -15.31 -25.49
CA ALA A 4 -22.40 -16.33 -24.61
C ALA A 4 -21.40 -16.80 -23.52
N HIS A 5 -20.12 -16.99 -23.85
CA HIS A 5 -19.11 -17.38 -22.87
C HIS A 5 -18.87 -16.26 -21.84
N VAL A 6 -18.88 -14.97 -22.26
CA VAL A 6 -18.72 -13.84 -21.37
C VAL A 6 -19.91 -13.73 -20.41
N LEU A 7 -21.15 -13.83 -20.94
CA LEU A 7 -22.36 -13.78 -20.13
C LEU A 7 -22.44 -14.95 -19.13
N PHE A 8 -22.08 -16.17 -19.57
CA PHE A 8 -22.06 -17.34 -18.70
C PHE A 8 -21.03 -17.15 -17.57
N PHE A 9 -19.81 -16.74 -17.90
CA PHE A 9 -18.75 -16.51 -16.89
C PHE A 9 -19.13 -15.41 -15.92
N THR A 10 -19.66 -14.29 -16.41
CA THR A 10 -20.11 -13.18 -15.57
C THR A 10 -21.26 -13.61 -14.65
N GLY A 11 -22.28 -14.29 -15.20
CA GLY A 11 -23.40 -14.79 -14.41
C GLY A 11 -22.98 -15.82 -13.35
N PHE A 12 -22.06 -16.72 -13.70
CA PHE A 12 -21.52 -17.69 -12.76
C PHE A 12 -20.72 -17.02 -11.65
N THR A 13 -19.87 -16.05 -11.99
CA THR A 13 -19.06 -15.30 -11.01
C THR A 13 -19.95 -14.50 -10.06
N LEU A 14 -20.93 -13.77 -10.57
CA LEU A 14 -21.87 -13.02 -9.75
C LEU A 14 -22.70 -13.98 -8.86
N GLY A 15 -23.19 -15.08 -9.41
CA GLY A 15 -23.91 -16.10 -8.65
C GLY A 15 -23.05 -16.70 -7.52
N TRP A 16 -21.79 -16.96 -7.79
CA TRP A 16 -20.86 -17.44 -6.78
C TRP A 16 -20.70 -16.44 -5.62
N TYR A 17 -20.44 -15.15 -5.92
CA TYR A 17 -20.26 -14.13 -4.89
C TYR A 17 -21.53 -13.85 -4.10
N MET A 18 -22.71 -13.93 -4.74
CA MET A 18 -23.99 -13.69 -4.05
C MET A 18 -24.41 -14.87 -3.14
N PHE A 19 -24.22 -16.11 -3.60
CA PHE A 19 -24.82 -17.28 -2.94
C PHE A 19 -23.80 -18.14 -2.17
N VAL A 20 -22.54 -18.20 -2.63
CA VAL A 20 -21.53 -19.07 -2.02
C VAL A 20 -20.60 -18.30 -1.11
N ALA A 21 -20.17 -17.08 -1.50
CA ALA A 21 -19.29 -16.25 -0.68
C ALA A 21 -20.03 -15.45 0.41
N GLY A 22 -21.30 -15.74 0.68
CA GLY A 22 -22.08 -15.14 1.77
C GLY A 22 -22.57 -13.72 1.52
N GLY A 23 -22.52 -13.22 0.27
CA GLY A 23 -23.08 -11.91 -0.12
C GLY A 23 -22.27 -10.69 0.33
N THR A 24 -21.38 -10.80 1.32
CA THR A 24 -20.62 -9.67 1.88
C THR A 24 -19.82 -8.88 0.84
N SER A 25 -19.19 -9.56 -0.10
CA SER A 25 -18.44 -8.89 -1.19
C SER A 25 -19.38 -8.16 -2.16
N PHE A 26 -20.58 -8.68 -2.38
CA PHE A 26 -21.58 -8.04 -3.23
C PHE A 26 -22.16 -6.81 -2.54
N ASP A 27 -22.51 -6.92 -1.26
CA ASP A 27 -23.01 -5.80 -0.46
C ASP A 27 -21.98 -4.67 -0.37
N THR A 28 -20.70 -5.02 -0.24
CA THR A 28 -19.59 -4.04 -0.28
C THR A 28 -19.54 -3.31 -1.62
N ILE A 29 -19.64 -4.04 -2.75
CA ILE A 29 -19.64 -3.41 -4.09
C ILE A 29 -20.85 -2.49 -4.26
N VAL A 30 -22.03 -2.93 -3.83
CA VAL A 30 -23.26 -2.11 -3.90
C VAL A 30 -23.13 -0.85 -3.05
N SER A 31 -22.61 -0.97 -1.82
CA SER A 31 -22.41 0.17 -0.93
C SER A 31 -21.41 1.17 -1.49
N ILE A 32 -20.32 0.70 -2.11
CA ILE A 32 -19.33 1.57 -2.79
C ILE A 32 -19.97 2.30 -3.97
N ILE A 33 -20.74 1.60 -4.81
CA ILE A 33 -21.42 2.21 -5.97
C ILE A 33 -22.41 3.26 -5.52
N ASP A 34 -23.18 2.98 -4.46
CA ASP A 34 -24.16 3.93 -3.90
C ASP A 34 -23.45 5.15 -3.30
N HIS A 35 -22.39 4.92 -2.53
CA HIS A 35 -21.56 6.00 -1.97
C HIS A 35 -20.97 6.88 -3.07
N ILE A 36 -20.31 6.29 -4.07
CA ILE A 36 -19.77 7.02 -5.21
C ILE A 36 -20.88 7.79 -5.95
N GLY A 37 -22.06 7.18 -6.16
CA GLY A 37 -23.18 7.81 -6.84
C GLY A 37 -23.69 9.06 -6.12
N ASN A 38 -23.65 9.07 -4.79
CA ASN A 38 -24.13 10.17 -3.98
C ASN A 38 -23.08 11.29 -3.78
N THR A 39 -21.79 10.96 -3.80
CA THR A 39 -20.70 11.90 -3.45
C THR A 39 -19.89 12.38 -4.65
N ILE A 40 -19.99 11.72 -5.81
CA ILE A 40 -19.11 11.95 -6.96
C ILE A 40 -19.05 13.42 -7.41
N PHE A 41 -20.14 14.15 -7.34
CA PHE A 41 -20.18 15.56 -7.75
C PHE A 41 -19.66 16.54 -6.70
N VAL A 42 -19.57 16.11 -5.42
CA VAL A 42 -19.10 16.93 -4.31
C VAL A 42 -17.60 16.69 -4.10
N ASP A 43 -17.17 15.44 -4.12
CA ASP A 43 -15.83 15.01 -3.74
C ASP A 43 -14.90 14.77 -4.94
N LEU A 44 -15.41 14.94 -6.18
CA LEU A 44 -14.60 14.81 -7.38
C LEU A 44 -13.45 15.83 -7.36
N LEU A 45 -12.21 15.34 -7.50
CA LEU A 45 -10.98 16.12 -7.41
C LEU A 45 -10.63 16.64 -5.99
N ASN A 46 -11.30 16.15 -4.96
CA ASN A 46 -10.86 16.42 -3.59
C ASN A 46 -9.68 15.47 -3.20
N PRO A 47 -8.48 16.00 -2.92
CA PRO A 47 -7.33 15.17 -2.58
C PRO A 47 -7.51 14.37 -1.27
N GLU A 48 -8.31 14.88 -0.33
CA GLU A 48 -8.55 14.22 0.96
C GLU A 48 -9.40 12.95 0.80
N GLU A 49 -10.26 12.91 -0.23
CA GLU A 49 -11.18 11.79 -0.49
C GLU A 49 -10.68 10.85 -1.62
N THR A 50 -9.64 11.27 -2.36
CA THR A 50 -9.09 10.51 -3.49
C THR A 50 -7.62 10.15 -3.27
N GLU A 51 -7.34 8.94 -2.79
CA GLU A 51 -5.98 8.45 -2.55
C GLU A 51 -5.05 8.59 -3.78
N GLY A 52 -5.59 8.35 -4.99
CA GLY A 52 -4.81 8.45 -6.22
C GLY A 52 -4.41 9.89 -6.55
N LEU A 53 -5.27 10.87 -6.26
CA LEU A 53 -4.99 12.28 -6.46
C LEU A 53 -4.01 12.79 -5.40
N ASP A 54 -4.16 12.37 -4.14
CA ASP A 54 -3.22 12.69 -3.08
C ASP A 54 -1.81 12.20 -3.42
N LEU A 55 -1.64 10.97 -3.89
CA LEU A 55 -0.35 10.46 -4.36
C LEU A 55 0.28 11.29 -5.49
N LEU A 56 -0.53 11.90 -6.35
CA LEU A 56 -0.03 12.78 -7.42
C LEU A 56 0.39 14.16 -6.91
N ILE A 57 -0.33 14.72 -5.91
CA ILE A 57 -0.14 16.09 -5.41
C ILE A 57 0.82 16.12 -4.22
N SER A 58 0.82 15.09 -3.36
CA SER A 58 1.63 15.03 -2.13
C SER A 58 3.10 15.38 -2.36
N THR A 59 3.70 16.08 -1.42
CA THR A 59 5.10 16.47 -1.47
C THR A 59 5.99 15.28 -1.11
N PRO A 60 6.95 14.90 -1.97
CA PRO A 60 7.88 13.82 -1.68
C PRO A 60 8.77 14.12 -0.46
N GLN A 61 9.09 13.09 0.31
CA GLN A 61 9.86 13.21 1.55
C GLN A 61 11.34 13.53 1.31
N SER A 62 11.90 13.17 0.15
CA SER A 62 13.29 13.41 -0.21
C SER A 62 13.46 13.72 -1.69
N LEU A 63 14.67 14.15 -2.08
CA LEU A 63 15.02 14.42 -3.47
C LEU A 63 14.93 13.13 -4.33
N LEU A 64 15.34 11.99 -3.77
CA LEU A 64 15.25 10.71 -4.49
C LEU A 64 13.80 10.28 -4.70
N HIS A 65 12.92 10.52 -3.72
CA HIS A 65 11.48 10.28 -3.88
C HIS A 65 10.87 11.23 -4.92
N THR A 66 11.36 12.46 -5.03
CA THR A 66 10.96 13.40 -6.08
C THR A 66 11.33 12.87 -7.47
N VAL A 67 12.57 12.34 -7.63
CA VAL A 67 13.02 11.73 -8.89
C VAL A 67 12.17 10.50 -9.22
N ALA A 68 11.91 9.62 -8.26
CA ALA A 68 11.07 8.44 -8.45
C ALA A 68 9.65 8.83 -8.90
N LYS A 69 9.03 9.81 -8.23
CA LYS A 69 7.72 10.35 -8.62
C LYS A 69 7.74 10.90 -10.05
N GLY A 70 8.78 11.65 -10.41
CA GLY A 70 8.97 12.15 -11.77
C GLY A 70 9.06 11.04 -12.81
N LEU A 71 9.79 9.96 -12.53
CA LEU A 71 9.89 8.79 -13.42
C LEU A 71 8.53 8.09 -13.61
N HIS A 72 7.74 7.94 -12.55
CA HIS A 72 6.38 7.39 -12.64
C HIS A 72 5.46 8.29 -13.46
N LEU A 73 5.50 9.60 -13.26
CA LEU A 73 4.70 10.56 -14.04
C LEU A 73 5.10 10.54 -15.54
N ILE A 74 6.38 10.46 -15.85
CA ILE A 74 6.86 10.29 -17.23
C ILE A 74 6.30 8.99 -17.82
N THR A 75 6.31 7.90 -17.09
CA THR A 75 5.76 6.61 -17.55
C THR A 75 4.28 6.73 -17.87
N LEU A 76 3.49 7.37 -17.00
CA LEU A 76 2.06 7.62 -17.24
C LEU A 76 1.83 8.49 -18.49
N ALA A 77 2.60 9.55 -18.65
CA ALA A 77 2.53 10.41 -19.85
C ALA A 77 2.84 9.62 -21.12
N LEU A 78 3.88 8.77 -21.10
CA LEU A 78 4.24 7.92 -22.23
C LEU A 78 3.14 6.89 -22.55
N ILE A 79 2.44 6.33 -21.56
CA ILE A 79 1.29 5.46 -21.78
C ILE A 79 0.19 6.20 -22.55
N VAL A 80 -0.16 7.41 -22.13
CA VAL A 80 -1.18 8.22 -22.80
C VAL A 80 -0.76 8.54 -24.25
N VAL A 81 0.50 8.97 -24.45
CA VAL A 81 1.05 9.23 -25.79
C VAL A 81 0.99 7.97 -26.65
N GLY A 82 1.34 6.81 -26.10
CA GLY A 82 1.28 5.53 -26.80
C GLY A 82 -0.13 5.14 -27.22
N PHE A 83 -1.10 5.35 -26.33
CA PHE A 83 -2.52 5.12 -26.63
C PHE A 83 -2.99 6.00 -27.78
N VAL A 84 -2.70 7.30 -27.71
CA VAL A 84 -3.02 8.28 -28.76
C VAL A 84 -2.32 7.92 -30.08
N ALA A 85 -1.04 7.55 -30.03
CA ALA A 85 -0.29 7.15 -31.22
C ALA A 85 -0.89 5.91 -31.92
N ILE A 86 -1.34 4.92 -31.15
CA ILE A 86 -2.01 3.74 -31.70
C ILE A 86 -3.39 4.10 -32.27
N TRP A 87 -4.13 4.95 -31.61
CA TRP A 87 -5.44 5.41 -32.09
C TRP A 87 -5.36 6.05 -33.46
N PHE A 88 -4.38 6.96 -33.67
CA PHE A 88 -4.17 7.61 -34.98
C PHE A 88 -3.54 6.70 -36.03
N ARG A 89 -2.72 5.68 -35.63
CA ARG A 89 -2.04 4.75 -36.54
C ARG A 89 -2.75 3.39 -36.65
N ARG A 90 -4.03 3.32 -36.43
CA ARG A 90 -4.85 2.10 -36.31
C ARG A 90 -4.67 1.06 -37.44
N LYS A 91 -4.26 1.50 -38.64
CA LYS A 91 -4.04 0.61 -39.81
C LYS A 91 -2.71 -0.15 -39.78
N ASN A 92 -1.76 0.22 -38.93
CA ASN A 92 -0.39 -0.31 -38.97
C ASN A 92 0.08 -0.90 -37.62
N THR A 93 -0.87 -1.17 -36.71
CA THR A 93 -0.54 -1.74 -35.37
C THR A 93 -0.61 -3.26 -35.39
N ARG A 94 0.36 -3.90 -34.71
CA ARG A 94 0.40 -5.36 -34.51
C ARG A 94 -0.45 -5.84 -33.33
N PHE A 95 -1.14 -4.93 -32.63
CA PHE A 95 -1.99 -5.30 -31.49
C PHE A 95 -3.36 -5.80 -31.98
N SER A 96 -3.87 -6.86 -31.35
CA SER A 96 -5.23 -7.34 -31.61
C SER A 96 -6.26 -6.33 -31.12
N ARG A 97 -7.44 -6.35 -31.69
CA ARG A 97 -8.54 -5.44 -31.30
C ARG A 97 -8.98 -5.69 -29.86
N GLU A 98 -8.97 -6.94 -29.46
CA GLU A 98 -9.33 -7.39 -28.11
C GLU A 98 -8.35 -6.83 -27.08
N TYR A 99 -7.04 -6.91 -27.38
CA TYR A 99 -6.02 -6.36 -26.49
C TYR A 99 -6.17 -4.84 -26.31
N ILE A 100 -6.43 -4.10 -27.40
CA ILE A 100 -6.67 -2.65 -27.33
C ILE A 100 -7.91 -2.36 -26.50
N ALA A 101 -8.98 -3.15 -26.63
CA ALA A 101 -10.20 -2.96 -25.85
C ALA A 101 -9.96 -3.22 -24.34
N PHE A 102 -9.27 -4.30 -23.98
CA PHE A 102 -8.90 -4.57 -22.59
C PHE A 102 -8.01 -3.47 -22.01
N SER A 103 -7.02 -3.00 -22.79
CA SER A 103 -6.14 -1.94 -22.36
C SER A 103 -6.88 -0.59 -22.20
N PHE A 104 -7.89 -0.34 -23.01
CA PHE A 104 -8.74 0.83 -22.85
C PHE A 104 -9.56 0.76 -21.55
N ILE A 105 -10.14 -0.40 -21.25
CA ILE A 105 -10.83 -0.63 -19.97
C ILE A 105 -9.86 -0.44 -18.80
N ALA A 106 -8.64 -1.02 -18.89
CA ALA A 106 -7.62 -0.84 -17.86
C ALA A 106 -7.24 0.64 -17.67
N LEU A 107 -7.13 1.41 -18.76
CA LEU A 107 -6.88 2.85 -18.69
C LEU A 107 -8.02 3.58 -17.97
N LEU A 108 -9.28 3.24 -18.28
CA LEU A 108 -10.44 3.81 -17.59
C LEU A 108 -10.42 3.51 -16.09
N PHE A 109 -10.08 2.25 -15.71
CA PHE A 109 -9.91 1.89 -14.30
C PHE A 109 -8.80 2.68 -13.63
N GLY A 110 -7.66 2.89 -14.29
CA GLY A 110 -6.58 3.73 -13.78
C GLY A 110 -6.99 5.19 -13.57
N VAL A 111 -7.72 5.75 -14.54
CA VAL A 111 -8.27 7.12 -14.45
C VAL A 111 -9.31 7.21 -13.33
N ALA A 112 -10.19 6.22 -13.21
CA ALA A 112 -11.18 6.16 -12.14
C ALA A 112 -10.52 6.09 -10.75
N GLY A 113 -9.44 5.30 -10.60
CA GLY A 113 -8.67 5.22 -9.34
C GLY A 113 -8.01 6.54 -8.92
N VAL A 114 -7.81 7.47 -9.86
CA VAL A 114 -7.27 8.80 -9.56
C VAL A 114 -8.37 9.83 -9.33
N LEU A 115 -9.48 9.77 -10.07
CA LEU A 115 -10.48 10.83 -10.10
C LEU A 115 -11.71 10.53 -9.25
N VAL A 116 -12.04 9.24 -9.01
CA VAL A 116 -13.28 8.86 -8.33
C VAL A 116 -13.00 8.64 -6.84
N PRO A 117 -13.68 9.37 -5.95
CA PRO A 117 -13.54 9.21 -4.51
C PRO A 117 -13.77 7.76 -4.06
N ASN A 118 -12.96 7.29 -3.13
CA ASN A 118 -13.08 5.95 -2.53
C ASN A 118 -13.05 4.75 -3.50
N PHE A 119 -12.82 4.97 -4.81
CA PHE A 119 -12.78 3.89 -5.81
C PHE A 119 -11.66 2.88 -5.54
N SER A 120 -10.51 3.35 -5.10
CA SER A 120 -9.34 2.52 -4.81
C SER A 120 -9.24 2.06 -3.35
N SER A 121 -10.10 2.54 -2.45
CA SER A 121 -10.06 2.24 -1.01
C SER A 121 -10.08 0.72 -0.72
N THR A 122 -10.91 -0.03 -1.45
CA THR A 122 -11.05 -1.49 -1.26
C THR A 122 -9.87 -2.29 -1.84
N LEU A 123 -9.28 -1.84 -2.96
CA LEU A 123 -8.20 -2.55 -3.66
C LEU A 123 -6.81 -2.03 -3.30
N ASN A 124 -6.70 -0.91 -2.63
CA ASN A 124 -5.50 -0.11 -2.47
C ASN A 124 -4.97 0.42 -3.83
N THR A 125 -4.72 1.72 -3.89
CA THR A 125 -4.29 2.44 -5.12
C THR A 125 -3.06 1.82 -5.78
N SER A 126 -2.08 1.36 -4.97
CA SER A 126 -0.86 0.72 -5.47
C SER A 126 -1.14 -0.60 -6.21
N ARG A 127 -2.06 -1.43 -5.71
CA ARG A 127 -2.44 -2.69 -6.36
C ARG A 127 -3.22 -2.43 -7.64
N LEU A 128 -4.15 -1.48 -7.63
CA LEU A 128 -4.88 -1.07 -8.83
C LEU A 128 -3.91 -0.61 -9.91
N TYR A 129 -2.95 0.25 -9.55
CA TYR A 129 -1.90 0.72 -10.45
C TYR A 129 -1.09 -0.43 -11.06
N GLN A 130 -0.65 -1.40 -10.25
CA GLN A 130 0.10 -2.57 -10.73
C GLN A 130 -0.70 -3.41 -11.73
N ILE A 131 -1.99 -3.69 -11.45
CA ILE A 131 -2.86 -4.44 -12.34
C ILE A 131 -3.05 -3.72 -13.67
N VAL A 132 -3.31 -2.43 -13.64
CA VAL A 132 -3.48 -1.57 -14.81
C VAL A 132 -2.22 -1.55 -15.67
N LEU A 133 -1.03 -1.46 -15.05
CA LEU A 133 0.25 -1.45 -15.75
C LEU A 133 0.52 -2.74 -16.54
N ILE A 134 0.02 -3.90 -16.12
CA ILE A 134 0.18 -5.16 -16.88
C ILE A 134 -0.36 -4.99 -18.31
N PHE A 135 -1.50 -4.33 -18.47
CA PHE A 135 -2.11 -4.09 -19.76
C PHE A 135 -1.54 -2.87 -20.48
N LEU A 136 -1.11 -1.85 -19.75
CA LEU A 136 -0.70 -0.56 -20.32
C LEU A 136 0.80 -0.46 -20.61
N SER A 137 1.64 -1.35 -20.06
CA SER A 137 3.10 -1.28 -20.24
C SER A 137 3.57 -1.28 -21.71
N PRO A 138 3.00 -2.05 -22.66
CA PRO A 138 3.41 -1.96 -24.06
C PRO A 138 3.10 -0.61 -24.71
N PHE A 139 2.06 0.10 -24.24
CA PHE A 139 1.76 1.46 -24.73
C PHE A 139 2.79 2.47 -24.26
N CYS A 140 3.39 2.28 -23.08
CA CYS A 140 4.52 3.10 -22.61
C CYS A 140 5.70 3.01 -23.61
N VAL A 141 6.05 1.80 -24.05
CA VAL A 141 7.12 1.59 -25.04
C VAL A 141 6.78 2.27 -26.37
N VAL A 142 5.56 2.09 -26.86
CA VAL A 142 5.10 2.72 -28.12
C VAL A 142 5.10 4.23 -28.01
N GLY A 143 4.65 4.77 -26.88
CA GLY A 143 4.65 6.20 -26.60
C GLY A 143 6.06 6.78 -26.59
N GLY A 144 6.98 6.12 -25.87
CA GLY A 144 8.38 6.54 -25.83
C GLY A 144 9.06 6.52 -27.20
N ILE A 145 8.88 5.43 -27.96
CA ILE A 145 9.41 5.35 -29.33
C ILE A 145 8.77 6.42 -30.21
N SER A 146 7.47 6.65 -30.13
CA SER A 146 6.76 7.64 -30.95
C SER A 146 7.20 9.07 -30.63
N MET A 147 7.38 9.39 -29.35
CA MET A 147 7.80 10.71 -28.89
C MET A 147 9.26 10.99 -29.27
N LEU A 148 10.15 10.01 -29.10
CA LEU A 148 11.57 10.16 -29.37
C LEU A 148 11.89 10.07 -30.88
N ALA A 149 11.06 9.37 -31.67
CA ALA A 149 11.25 9.27 -33.12
C ALA A 149 10.77 10.51 -33.88
N ALA A 150 9.79 11.26 -33.36
CA ALA A 150 9.25 12.43 -34.00
C ALA A 150 10.30 13.58 -34.20
N PRO A 151 11.05 14.00 -33.17
CA PRO A 151 12.17 14.96 -33.37
C PRO A 151 13.36 14.31 -34.06
N GLY A 152 13.61 13.01 -33.88
CA GLY A 152 14.69 12.27 -34.55
C GLY A 152 14.52 12.14 -36.04
N ALA A 153 13.31 12.15 -36.59
CA ALA A 153 13.07 12.15 -38.03
C ALA A 153 13.57 13.42 -38.70
N TYR A 154 13.52 14.57 -38.00
CA TYR A 154 14.05 15.83 -38.48
C TYR A 154 15.59 15.91 -38.38
N ILE A 155 16.15 15.40 -37.28
CA ILE A 155 17.61 15.34 -37.03
C ILE A 155 18.26 14.23 -37.86
N ASN A 156 17.59 13.12 -38.15
CA ASN A 156 18.10 12.02 -38.95
C ASN A 156 18.23 12.36 -40.45
N LYS A 157 17.50 13.36 -40.95
CA LYS A 157 17.69 13.93 -42.28
C LYS A 157 19.04 14.64 -42.37
N LEU A 158 19.61 15.02 -41.21
CA LEU A 158 20.92 15.71 -41.08
C LEU A 158 22.05 14.72 -40.68
N ARG A 159 21.75 13.51 -40.22
CA ARG A 159 22.74 12.56 -39.71
C ARG A 159 22.44 11.15 -40.23
N SER A 160 22.91 10.84 -41.42
CA SER A 160 22.85 9.48 -41.97
C SER A 160 23.80 8.56 -41.23
N GLY A 161 23.27 7.84 -40.19
CA GLY A 161 24.03 6.87 -39.43
C GLY A 161 23.17 5.75 -38.88
N ARG A 162 23.67 4.52 -38.90
CA ARG A 162 23.03 3.26 -38.41
C ARG A 162 22.56 3.31 -36.94
N LEU A 163 22.98 4.31 -36.18
CA LEU A 163 22.61 4.47 -34.74
C LEU A 163 21.25 5.13 -34.52
N ALA A 164 20.72 5.87 -35.49
CA ALA A 164 19.50 6.66 -35.33
C ALA A 164 18.23 5.84 -35.02
N GLY A 165 18.15 4.59 -35.49
CA GLY A 165 17.02 3.70 -35.21
C GLY A 165 17.04 3.01 -33.84
N ARG A 166 18.23 2.97 -33.20
CA ARG A 166 18.39 2.28 -31.89
C ARG A 166 18.29 3.23 -30.69
N THR A 167 18.52 4.53 -30.89
CA THR A 167 18.52 5.53 -29.81
C THR A 167 17.24 5.53 -28.95
N PRO A 168 16.01 5.51 -29.54
CA PRO A 168 14.78 5.46 -28.74
C PRO A 168 14.70 4.22 -27.85
N LEU A 169 15.12 3.05 -28.36
CA LEU A 169 15.10 1.80 -27.58
C LEU A 169 16.10 1.83 -26.42
N VAL A 170 17.30 2.38 -26.66
CA VAL A 170 18.31 2.54 -25.60
C VAL A 170 17.80 3.48 -24.51
N LEU A 171 17.21 4.62 -24.87
CA LEU A 171 16.63 5.56 -23.90
C LEU A 171 15.50 4.93 -23.09
N MET A 172 14.62 4.17 -23.75
CA MET A 172 13.55 3.43 -23.05
C MET A 172 14.13 2.35 -22.12
N SER A 173 15.19 1.66 -22.53
CA SER A 173 15.87 0.68 -21.66
C SER A 173 16.48 1.34 -20.43
N VAL A 174 17.10 2.51 -20.59
CA VAL A 174 17.64 3.28 -19.46
C VAL A 174 16.50 3.73 -18.52
N LEU A 175 15.40 4.26 -19.08
CA LEU A 175 14.25 4.68 -18.30
C LEU A 175 13.69 3.50 -17.46
N PHE A 176 13.48 2.33 -18.08
CA PHE A 176 12.98 1.16 -17.36
C PHE A 176 13.97 0.59 -16.35
N SER A 177 15.28 0.65 -16.63
CA SER A 177 16.31 0.27 -15.66
C SER A 177 16.28 1.17 -14.44
N LEU A 178 16.16 2.48 -14.62
CA LEU A 178 16.02 3.44 -13.53
C LEU A 178 14.71 3.19 -12.74
N LEU A 179 13.57 3.04 -13.43
CA LEU A 179 12.31 2.70 -12.79
C LEU A 179 12.42 1.41 -11.96
N PHE A 180 13.07 0.38 -12.48
CA PHE A 180 13.28 -0.88 -11.77
C PHE A 180 14.11 -0.67 -10.51
N LEU A 181 15.22 0.05 -10.58
CA LEU A 181 16.10 0.32 -9.45
C LEU A 181 15.39 1.14 -8.35
N PHE A 182 14.57 2.12 -8.73
CA PHE A 182 13.75 2.87 -7.77
C PHE A 182 12.63 2.01 -7.18
N SER A 183 11.91 1.25 -8.01
CA SER A 183 10.78 0.42 -7.57
C SER A 183 11.21 -0.76 -6.67
N THR A 184 12.44 -1.25 -6.82
CA THR A 184 13.01 -2.27 -5.93
C THR A 184 13.55 -1.69 -4.63
N GLY A 185 13.61 -0.36 -4.47
CA GLY A 185 14.14 0.29 -3.29
C GLY A 185 15.69 0.32 -3.23
N TRP A 186 16.39 -0.25 -4.24
CA TRP A 186 17.84 -0.37 -4.24
C TRP A 186 18.57 0.98 -4.16
N ILE A 187 18.05 2.00 -4.84
CA ILE A 187 18.66 3.34 -4.81
C ILE A 187 18.59 3.96 -3.42
N TYR A 188 17.47 3.80 -2.72
CA TYR A 188 17.30 4.33 -1.36
C TYR A 188 18.24 3.65 -0.37
N GLU A 189 18.43 2.33 -0.50
CA GLU A 189 19.41 1.58 0.30
C GLU A 189 20.84 2.08 0.09
N CYS A 190 21.27 2.23 -1.17
CA CYS A 190 22.61 2.71 -1.50
C CYS A 190 22.88 4.15 -1.04
N ALA A 191 21.84 4.99 -1.06
CA ALA A 191 21.95 6.40 -0.68
C ALA A 191 21.74 6.64 0.83
N ASN A 192 21.38 5.61 1.62
CA ASN A 192 20.94 5.74 3.00
C ASN A 192 19.80 6.77 3.17
N ASP A 193 18.87 6.79 2.20
CA ASP A 193 17.68 7.62 2.23
C ASP A 193 16.51 6.86 2.89
N GLN A 194 15.39 7.55 3.10
CA GLN A 194 14.20 6.91 3.66
C GLN A 194 13.76 5.74 2.78
N PRO A 195 13.64 4.52 3.35
CA PRO A 195 13.31 3.35 2.56
C PRO A 195 11.86 3.40 2.09
N SER A 196 11.63 2.99 0.83
CA SER A 196 10.28 2.89 0.25
C SER A 196 9.68 1.48 0.38
N SER A 197 10.45 0.50 0.84
CA SER A 197 10.02 -0.91 0.91
C SER A 197 10.27 -1.51 2.29
N ILE A 198 9.20 -1.89 2.96
CA ILE A 198 9.24 -2.55 4.28
C ILE A 198 9.91 -3.93 4.21
N ALA A 199 9.71 -4.66 3.11
CA ALA A 199 10.17 -6.04 2.99
C ALA A 199 11.70 -6.17 2.84
N LEU A 200 12.36 -5.17 2.24
CA LEU A 200 13.77 -5.24 1.86
C LEU A 200 14.69 -4.49 2.83
N SER A 201 14.16 -3.55 3.59
CA SER A 201 14.95 -2.51 4.27
C SER A 201 14.73 -2.41 5.76
N GLN A 202 14.51 -3.52 6.47
CA GLN A 202 14.21 -3.50 7.92
C GLN A 202 15.22 -2.66 8.73
N ASN A 203 16.52 -2.82 8.46
CA ASN A 203 17.56 -2.10 9.20
C ASN A 203 17.59 -0.61 8.83
N SER A 204 17.34 -0.28 7.56
CA SER A 204 17.31 1.09 7.08
C SER A 204 16.07 1.82 7.60
N ILE A 205 14.91 1.16 7.68
CA ILE A 205 13.70 1.73 8.31
C ILE A 205 13.97 2.07 9.77
N LYS A 206 14.54 1.13 10.53
CA LYS A 206 14.84 1.36 11.96
C LYS A 206 15.84 2.51 12.17
N LYS A 207 16.81 2.66 11.26
CA LYS A 207 17.91 3.61 11.41
C LYS A 207 17.65 4.97 10.78
N TYR A 208 17.02 5.00 9.60
CA TYR A 208 16.84 6.21 8.78
C TYR A 208 15.38 6.55 8.50
N GLY A 209 14.43 5.66 8.82
CA GLY A 209 13.01 5.90 8.65
C GLY A 209 12.51 7.00 9.60
N GLY A 210 11.66 7.89 9.10
CA GLY A 210 10.86 8.78 9.92
C GLY A 210 9.77 8.01 10.68
N ASP A 211 8.91 8.72 11.40
CA ASP A 211 7.87 8.11 12.26
C ASP A 211 6.89 7.24 11.44
N THR A 212 6.38 7.75 10.31
CA THR A 212 5.42 7.02 9.49
C THR A 212 5.96 5.67 8.96
N PRO A 213 7.14 5.59 8.30
CA PRO A 213 7.72 4.30 7.89
C PRO A 213 7.99 3.35 9.05
N LYS A 214 8.42 3.84 10.21
CA LYS A 214 8.61 3.03 11.42
C LYS A 214 7.28 2.49 11.94
N ASN A 215 6.27 3.32 12.03
CA ASN A 215 4.93 2.94 12.47
C ASN A 215 4.34 1.85 11.58
N VAL A 216 4.41 2.01 10.26
CA VAL A 216 3.96 0.99 9.30
C VAL A 216 4.79 -0.29 9.41
N PHE A 217 6.11 -0.18 9.58
CA PHE A 217 6.98 -1.33 9.78
C PHE A 217 6.60 -2.12 11.02
N TYR A 218 6.55 -1.46 12.17
CA TYR A 218 6.19 -2.13 13.43
C TYR A 218 4.72 -2.55 13.47
N GLY A 219 3.85 -1.90 12.71
CA GLY A 219 2.45 -2.33 12.53
C GLY A 219 2.31 -3.67 11.82
N THR A 220 3.23 -3.98 10.89
CA THR A 220 3.19 -5.17 10.04
C THR A 220 4.20 -6.25 10.41
N PHE A 221 5.38 -5.87 10.89
CA PHE A 221 6.44 -6.80 11.30
C PHE A 221 6.26 -7.22 12.75
N ILE A 222 6.18 -8.52 12.99
CA ILE A 222 6.03 -9.13 14.33
C ILE A 222 7.35 -9.83 14.69
N PRO A 223 8.13 -9.27 15.62
CA PRO A 223 9.36 -9.91 16.11
C PRO A 223 9.06 -11.20 16.89
N GLU A 224 10.01 -12.12 16.91
CA GLU A 224 9.88 -13.37 17.68
C GLU A 224 9.66 -13.14 19.18
N HIS A 225 10.26 -12.09 19.73
CA HIS A 225 10.07 -11.71 21.13
C HIS A 225 8.61 -11.42 21.46
N ASP A 226 7.89 -10.76 20.56
CA ASP A 226 6.47 -10.46 20.72
C ASP A 226 5.64 -11.75 20.66
N VAL A 227 5.99 -12.68 19.75
CA VAL A 227 5.33 -13.99 19.65
C VAL A 227 5.51 -14.81 20.93
N PHE A 228 6.73 -14.83 21.49
CA PHE A 228 6.98 -15.53 22.74
C PHE A 228 6.21 -14.92 23.92
N GLY A 229 6.19 -13.60 24.04
CA GLY A 229 5.42 -12.90 25.06
C GLY A 229 3.92 -13.17 24.97
N ALA A 230 3.37 -13.13 23.74
CA ALA A 230 1.96 -13.44 23.50
C ALA A 230 1.60 -14.90 23.86
N ARG A 231 2.45 -15.86 23.45
CA ARG A 231 2.27 -17.29 23.78
C ARG A 231 2.36 -17.55 25.28
N TRP A 232 3.29 -16.88 25.94
CA TRP A 232 3.42 -16.97 27.40
C TRP A 232 2.15 -16.45 28.06
N LEU A 233 1.68 -15.28 27.66
CA LEU A 233 0.44 -14.70 28.21
C LEU A 233 -0.76 -15.61 27.98
N GLY A 234 -0.97 -16.11 26.76
CA GLY A 234 -2.08 -17.01 26.43
C GLY A 234 -2.05 -18.35 27.19
N ARG A 235 -0.86 -18.79 27.67
CA ARG A 235 -0.71 -20.04 28.44
C ARG A 235 -0.87 -19.86 29.94
N TYR A 236 -0.40 -18.73 30.47
CA TYR A 236 -0.25 -18.57 31.93
C TYR A 236 -1.18 -17.51 32.54
N MET A 237 -1.91 -16.74 31.73
CA MET A 237 -2.92 -15.83 32.25
C MET A 237 -4.07 -16.59 32.89
N GLU A 238 -4.67 -16.01 33.90
CA GLU A 238 -5.88 -16.55 34.54
C GLU A 238 -7.07 -16.42 33.59
N ASN A 239 -7.91 -17.46 33.55
CA ASN A 239 -9.10 -17.46 32.69
C ASN A 239 -10.05 -16.32 33.06
N GLY A 240 -10.42 -15.54 32.07
CA GLY A 240 -11.33 -14.40 32.24
C GLY A 240 -10.65 -13.09 32.66
N SER A 241 -9.32 -13.08 32.84
CA SER A 241 -8.59 -11.84 33.11
C SER A 241 -8.63 -10.88 31.93
N VAL A 242 -8.65 -9.59 32.25
CA VAL A 242 -8.58 -8.51 31.25
C VAL A 242 -7.14 -8.32 30.80
N VAL A 243 -6.93 -8.12 29.50
CA VAL A 243 -5.61 -7.84 28.92
C VAL A 243 -5.63 -6.49 28.22
N TYR A 244 -4.80 -5.58 28.68
CA TYR A 244 -4.53 -4.30 28.04
C TYR A 244 -3.33 -4.44 27.09
N ALA A 245 -3.46 -3.98 25.88
CA ALA A 245 -2.40 -3.82 24.91
C ALA A 245 -2.79 -2.74 23.92
N ASP A 246 -1.83 -2.21 23.16
CA ASP A 246 -2.18 -1.34 22.05
C ASP A 246 -3.00 -2.11 20.99
N ARG A 247 -3.76 -1.36 20.18
CA ARG A 247 -4.68 -1.96 19.21
C ARG A 247 -3.98 -2.90 18.24
N THR A 248 -2.91 -2.44 17.62
CA THR A 248 -2.18 -3.21 16.61
C THR A 248 -1.61 -4.51 17.20
N ARG A 249 -1.08 -4.46 18.43
CA ARG A 249 -0.52 -5.64 19.09
C ARG A 249 -1.61 -6.60 19.54
N LYS A 250 -2.72 -6.08 20.01
CA LYS A 250 -3.86 -6.91 20.38
C LYS A 250 -4.44 -7.61 19.16
N ASP A 251 -4.61 -6.89 18.07
CA ASP A 251 -5.19 -7.42 16.83
C ASP A 251 -4.26 -8.41 16.12
N ASN A 252 -2.97 -8.08 15.99
CA ASN A 252 -2.05 -8.86 15.17
C ASN A 252 -1.23 -9.88 15.97
N VAL A 253 -0.88 -9.59 17.21
CA VAL A 253 0.03 -10.43 18.00
C VAL A 253 -0.73 -11.30 18.99
N LEU A 254 -1.51 -10.70 19.89
CA LEU A 254 -2.20 -11.45 20.94
C LEU A 254 -3.29 -12.36 20.37
N THR A 255 -4.04 -11.90 19.38
CA THR A 255 -5.07 -12.72 18.73
C THR A 255 -4.45 -13.88 17.95
N SER A 256 -3.38 -13.62 17.17
CA SER A 256 -2.80 -14.64 16.29
C SER A 256 -1.93 -15.66 17.02
N TYR A 257 -1.20 -15.25 18.05
CA TYR A 257 -0.20 -16.10 18.72
C TYR A 257 -0.53 -16.41 20.17
N GLY A 258 -1.29 -15.54 20.84
CA GLY A 258 -1.75 -15.75 22.21
C GLY A 258 -3.12 -16.41 22.29
N SER A 259 -3.84 -16.53 21.17
CA SER A 259 -5.25 -17.02 21.12
C SER A 259 -6.21 -16.19 22.00
N LEU A 260 -5.93 -14.90 22.15
CA LEU A 260 -6.71 -13.98 22.96
C LEU A 260 -7.75 -13.25 22.12
N ALA A 261 -8.88 -12.90 22.73
CA ALA A 261 -9.94 -12.20 22.01
C ALA A 261 -9.52 -10.80 21.53
N ARG A 262 -9.98 -10.42 20.34
CA ARG A 262 -9.76 -9.12 19.71
C ARG A 262 -10.65 -8.00 20.29
N THR A 263 -11.01 -8.07 21.55
CA THR A 263 -11.94 -7.13 22.16
C THR A 263 -11.24 -6.16 23.10
N PRO A 264 -11.75 -4.92 23.25
CA PRO A 264 -11.27 -3.99 24.27
C PRO A 264 -11.23 -4.67 25.67
N PRO A 265 -10.43 -4.13 26.59
CA PRO A 265 -9.85 -2.79 26.56
C PRO A 265 -8.52 -2.70 25.80
N PHE A 266 -8.31 -1.55 25.16
CA PHE A 266 -7.02 -1.15 24.62
C PHE A 266 -6.26 -0.30 25.66
N LEU A 267 -4.96 -0.15 25.46
CA LEU A 267 -4.15 0.74 26.25
C LEU A 267 -4.57 2.21 25.97
N PRO A 268 -5.00 2.98 26.97
CA PRO A 268 -5.39 4.37 26.78
C PRO A 268 -4.16 5.29 26.71
N GLU A 269 -4.34 6.47 26.12
CA GLU A 269 -3.28 7.47 25.98
C GLU A 269 -2.93 8.17 27.30
N THR A 270 -3.92 8.35 28.16
CA THR A 270 -3.79 9.05 29.44
C THR A 270 -4.55 8.31 30.54
N ASP A 271 -4.26 8.67 31.82
CA ASP A 271 -5.00 8.22 33.00
C ASP A 271 -5.18 6.68 33.09
N PHE A 272 -4.09 5.95 32.91
CA PHE A 272 -4.12 4.51 32.91
C PHE A 272 -4.15 3.93 34.34
N GLU A 273 -5.27 3.33 34.69
CA GLU A 273 -5.46 2.52 35.89
C GLU A 273 -6.00 1.14 35.53
N PRO A 274 -5.15 0.10 35.46
CA PRO A 274 -5.61 -1.24 35.14
C PRO A 274 -6.47 -1.80 36.27
N VAL A 275 -7.51 -2.55 35.93
CA VAL A 275 -8.32 -3.24 36.95
C VAL A 275 -7.50 -4.30 37.67
N LEU A 276 -7.87 -4.60 38.91
CA LEU A 276 -7.19 -5.61 39.73
C LEU A 276 -7.19 -6.98 39.03
N GLY A 277 -6.07 -7.67 39.00
CA GLY A 277 -5.87 -8.93 38.30
C GLY A 277 -5.73 -8.82 36.78
N ALA A 278 -5.74 -7.62 36.21
CA ALA A 278 -5.54 -7.43 34.78
C ALA A 278 -4.06 -7.56 34.40
N TYR A 279 -3.85 -7.93 33.15
CA TYR A 279 -2.53 -7.97 32.53
C TYR A 279 -2.35 -6.80 31.56
N VAL A 280 -1.12 -6.31 31.48
CA VAL A 280 -0.69 -5.31 30.47
C VAL A 280 0.42 -5.93 29.65
N TYR A 281 0.18 -6.05 28.34
CA TYR A 281 1.16 -6.57 27.41
C TYR A 281 1.82 -5.43 26.64
N LEU A 282 3.16 -5.36 26.73
CA LEU A 282 3.99 -4.43 25.97
C LEU A 282 4.85 -5.23 24.99
N ALA A 283 4.75 -4.89 23.72
CA ALA A 283 5.55 -5.46 22.64
C ALA A 283 6.84 -4.68 22.40
N THR A 284 7.69 -5.17 21.53
CA THR A 284 8.97 -4.56 21.14
C THR A 284 8.79 -3.08 20.76
N TYR A 285 7.77 -2.75 20.00
CA TYR A 285 7.51 -1.38 19.58
C TYR A 285 7.22 -0.44 20.77
N ASN A 286 6.42 -0.91 21.72
CA ASN A 286 6.08 -0.13 22.91
C ASN A 286 7.32 0.11 23.79
N ILE A 287 8.26 -0.83 23.83
CA ILE A 287 9.45 -0.76 24.69
C ILE A 287 10.57 0.03 24.02
N VAL A 288 10.85 -0.24 22.73
CA VAL A 288 12.01 0.31 22.00
C VAL A 288 11.72 1.72 21.48
N GLU A 289 10.57 1.90 20.80
CA GLU A 289 10.21 3.18 20.18
C GLU A 289 9.34 4.06 21.11
N ARG A 290 8.95 3.54 22.27
CA ARG A 290 8.08 4.25 23.24
C ARG A 290 6.76 4.74 22.61
N SER A 291 6.23 4.00 21.67
CA SER A 291 5.02 4.35 20.92
C SER A 291 3.99 3.24 21.00
N ALA A 292 2.72 3.59 20.93
CA ALA A 292 1.59 2.68 20.93
C ALA A 292 0.58 3.11 19.86
N SER A 293 -0.16 2.16 19.27
CA SER A 293 -1.22 2.47 18.32
C SER A 293 -2.52 2.83 19.04
N GLY A 294 -3.18 3.89 18.59
CA GLY A 294 -4.40 4.41 19.17
C GLY A 294 -5.59 3.45 19.07
N PRO A 295 -6.61 3.61 19.92
CA PRO A 295 -7.77 2.73 19.95
C PRO A 295 -8.73 2.95 18.79
N GLU A 296 -8.78 4.14 18.19
CA GLU A 296 -9.78 4.51 17.19
C GLU A 296 -9.29 4.26 15.76
N GLU A 297 -8.05 4.65 15.42
CA GLU A 297 -7.49 4.48 14.10
C GLU A 297 -6.26 3.58 14.08
N TYR A 298 -6.09 2.80 13.00
CA TYR A 298 -5.00 1.84 12.85
C TYR A 298 -3.62 2.49 12.70
N TYR A 299 -3.57 3.73 12.24
CA TYR A 299 -2.35 4.50 12.01
C TYR A 299 -2.19 5.71 12.93
N ASP A 300 -3.05 5.82 13.92
CA ASP A 300 -2.90 6.78 14.99
C ASP A 300 -1.90 6.23 16.02
N TYR A 301 -0.82 6.95 16.25
CA TYR A 301 0.26 6.54 17.14
C TYR A 301 0.58 7.64 18.14
N TRP A 302 0.70 7.26 19.39
CA TRP A 302 0.95 8.14 20.52
C TRP A 302 2.12 7.65 21.38
N SER A 303 2.69 8.54 22.19
CA SER A 303 3.81 8.23 23.09
C SER A 303 3.31 7.53 24.36
N ILE A 304 3.83 6.33 24.63
CA ILE A 304 3.48 5.57 25.83
C ILE A 304 4.06 6.18 27.11
N GLU A 305 4.93 7.21 27.04
CA GLU A 305 5.65 7.75 28.18
C GLU A 305 4.73 8.25 29.30
N ASP A 306 3.56 8.76 28.97
CA ASP A 306 2.59 9.28 29.95
C ASP A 306 1.96 8.17 30.80
N VAL A 307 1.72 7.00 30.22
CA VAL A 307 1.12 5.85 30.92
C VAL A 307 2.16 4.83 31.42
N TYR A 308 3.38 4.88 30.90
CA TYR A 308 4.46 3.94 31.25
C TYR A 308 4.78 3.89 32.76
N PRO A 309 4.82 5.01 33.51
CA PRO A 309 5.03 4.99 34.96
C PRO A 309 3.90 4.25 35.70
N ALA A 310 2.65 4.35 35.23
CA ALA A 310 1.53 3.64 35.80
C ALA A 310 1.63 2.13 35.53
N ILE A 311 2.07 1.75 34.33
CA ILE A 311 2.31 0.34 33.98
C ILE A 311 3.41 -0.25 34.85
N CYS A 312 4.53 0.45 35.04
CA CYS A 312 5.67 -0.02 35.82
C CYS A 312 5.42 -0.13 37.34
N ARG A 313 4.31 0.42 37.86
CA ARG A 313 3.88 0.21 39.26
C ARG A 313 3.33 -1.21 39.49
N ASN A 314 2.93 -1.89 38.44
CA ASN A 314 2.42 -3.25 38.49
C ASN A 314 3.56 -4.28 38.53
N ASN A 315 3.23 -5.51 38.92
CA ASN A 315 4.19 -6.60 38.99
C ASN A 315 4.62 -7.04 37.59
N LYS A 316 5.90 -6.94 37.25
CA LYS A 316 6.42 -7.50 36.00
C LYS A 316 6.49 -9.03 36.12
N VAL A 317 5.60 -9.74 35.46
CA VAL A 317 5.47 -11.21 35.51
C VAL A 317 6.20 -11.93 34.38
N TYR A 318 6.53 -11.22 33.30
CA TYR A 318 7.29 -11.76 32.19
C TYR A 318 8.13 -10.66 31.52
N SER A 319 9.35 -11.04 31.08
CA SER A 319 10.19 -10.22 30.22
C SER A 319 11.15 -11.10 29.43
N ASN A 320 11.33 -10.77 28.15
CA ASN A 320 12.35 -11.35 27.28
C ASN A 320 13.26 -10.27 26.66
N HIS A 321 13.40 -9.12 27.35
CA HIS A 321 14.14 -7.92 26.98
C HIS A 321 13.51 -7.04 25.89
N GLN A 322 12.56 -7.55 25.11
CA GLN A 322 11.88 -6.79 24.04
C GLN A 322 10.36 -6.85 24.14
N SER A 323 9.79 -7.84 24.81
CA SER A 323 8.39 -7.80 25.21
C SER A 323 8.23 -8.05 26.70
N GLU A 324 7.25 -7.41 27.30
CA GLU A 324 7.01 -7.44 28.74
C GLU A 324 5.54 -7.63 29.05
N VAL A 325 5.26 -8.35 30.15
CA VAL A 325 3.92 -8.48 30.69
C VAL A 325 3.92 -8.05 32.15
N TYR A 326 2.99 -7.19 32.50
CA TYR A 326 2.76 -6.72 33.85
C TYR A 326 1.39 -7.23 34.34
N GLN A 327 1.27 -7.49 35.62
CA GLN A 327 0.02 -7.88 36.27
C GLN A 327 -0.28 -6.93 37.42
N ASN A 328 -1.50 -6.39 37.43
CA ASN A 328 -1.99 -5.60 38.56
C ASN A 328 -2.48 -6.55 39.67
N GLY A 329 -1.67 -6.72 40.69
CA GLY A 329 -1.90 -7.65 41.82
C GLY A 329 -2.05 -6.96 43.13
#